data_a2541a08e5850762c74c7a40d583b7f4
#
_entry.id   a2541a08e5850762c74c7a40d583b7f4
#
_cell.length_a   1.000
_cell.length_b   1.000
_cell.length_c   1.000
_cell.angle_alpha   90.00
_cell.angle_beta   90.00
_cell.angle_gamma   90.00
#
_symmetry.space_group_name_H-M   'P 1'
#
loop_
_entity.id
_entity.type
_entity.pdbx_description
1 polymer ?
#
loop_
_entity_poly.entity_id
_entity_poly.type
_entity_poly.pdbx_seq_one_letter_code
_entity_poly.pdbx_strand_id
1 'polypeptide(L)'
;MLIVEDDEATRAILVGMLDREGCRVDVAENGLTALERVRKAKPDIILLDLLMPKMDGFEFLATLRATPDGSGIPIVVLTAKDLSDSERERLAGEVKTVLRKSMHSRDELAAELRRALRAGQGEQATA
;
A
#
# COMPACT_ATOMS: atom_id res chain seq x y z
N MET A 1 1.00 2.36 9.78
CA MET A 1 1.09 2.01 8.35
C MET A 1 1.43 0.54 8.19
N LEU A 2 0.82 -0.10 7.23
CA LEU A 2 1.12 -1.50 6.89
C LEU A 2 1.72 -1.56 5.49
N ILE A 3 2.89 -2.21 5.36
CA ILE A 3 3.53 -2.47 4.07
C ILE A 3 3.28 -3.93 3.71
N VAL A 4 2.66 -4.16 2.56
CA VAL A 4 2.39 -5.51 2.03
C VAL A 4 3.30 -5.73 0.83
N GLU A 5 4.39 -6.46 1.04
CA GLU A 5 5.43 -6.67 0.04
C GLU A 5 6.13 -8.00 0.29
N ASP A 6 6.21 -8.87 -0.70
CA ASP A 6 6.81 -10.19 -0.57
C ASP A 6 8.35 -10.17 -0.68
N ASP A 7 8.91 -9.22 -1.43
CA ASP A 7 10.36 -9.13 -1.60
C ASP A 7 11.01 -8.52 -0.37
N GLU A 8 11.85 -9.29 0.30
CA GLU A 8 12.50 -8.88 1.54
C GLU A 8 13.36 -7.62 1.36
N ALA A 9 14.13 -7.54 0.30
CA ALA A 9 14.99 -6.39 0.04
C ALA A 9 14.18 -5.12 -0.20
N THR A 10 13.15 -5.20 -1.01
CA THR A 10 12.25 -4.07 -1.27
C THR A 10 11.54 -3.64 0.00
N ARG A 11 11.06 -4.61 0.78
CA ARG A 11 10.39 -4.34 2.05
C ARG A 11 11.31 -3.59 3.02
N ALA A 12 12.56 -4.01 3.12
CA ALA A 12 13.55 -3.34 3.98
C ALA A 12 13.80 -1.89 3.55
N ILE A 13 13.88 -1.64 2.26
CA ILE A 13 14.06 -0.29 1.72
C ILE A 13 12.87 0.60 2.08
N LEU A 14 11.67 0.09 1.88
CA LEU A 14 10.45 0.84 2.18
C LEU A 14 10.31 1.14 3.67
N VAL A 15 10.61 0.17 4.52
CA VAL A 15 10.60 0.37 5.97
C VAL A 15 11.58 1.47 6.36
N GLY A 16 12.80 1.46 5.80
CA GLY A 16 13.81 2.48 6.08
C GLY A 16 13.37 3.87 5.67
N MET A 17 12.75 4.00 4.50
CA MET A 17 12.23 5.28 4.02
C MET A 17 11.17 5.85 4.93
N LEU A 18 10.22 5.02 5.34
CA LEU A 18 9.09 5.46 6.13
C LEU A 18 9.46 5.69 7.58
N ASP A 19 10.40 4.94 8.10
CA ASP A 19 10.93 5.14 9.45
C ASP A 19 11.56 6.53 9.57
N ARG A 20 12.27 6.98 8.53
CA ARG A 20 12.86 8.32 8.47
C ARG A 20 11.80 9.42 8.49
N GLU A 21 10.61 9.13 8.01
CA GLU A 21 9.49 10.07 8.02
C GLU A 21 8.73 10.05 9.35
N GLY A 22 9.19 9.27 10.31
CA GLY A 22 8.53 9.15 11.61
C GLY A 22 7.30 8.27 11.62
N CYS A 23 7.08 7.48 10.57
CA CYS A 23 5.94 6.60 10.46
C CYS A 23 6.14 5.33 11.28
N ARG A 24 5.08 4.91 11.95
CA ARG A 24 5.04 3.62 12.60
C ARG A 24 4.69 2.56 11.56
N VAL A 25 5.59 1.62 11.32
CA VAL A 25 5.49 0.67 10.22
C VAL A 25 5.35 -0.76 10.71
N ASP A 26 4.34 -1.45 10.19
CA ASP A 26 4.18 -2.88 10.30
C ASP A 26 4.34 -3.49 8.91
N VAL A 27 4.69 -4.76 8.83
CA VAL A 27 4.94 -5.41 7.54
C VAL A 27 4.17 -6.71 7.41
N ALA A 28 3.83 -7.07 6.17
CA ALA A 28 3.27 -8.35 5.82
C ALA A 28 3.90 -8.83 4.53
N GLU A 29 4.24 -10.10 4.46
CA GLU A 29 4.94 -10.68 3.31
C GLU A 29 4.00 -11.17 2.21
N ASN A 30 2.69 -11.23 2.50
CA ASN A 30 1.67 -11.63 1.53
C ASN A 30 0.30 -11.13 1.98
N GLY A 31 -0.70 -11.31 1.11
CA GLY A 31 -2.04 -10.82 1.39
C GLY A 31 -2.72 -11.50 2.58
N LEU A 32 -2.45 -12.79 2.81
CA LEU A 32 -3.05 -13.51 3.93
C LEU A 32 -2.56 -12.95 5.26
N THR A 33 -1.24 -12.76 5.39
CA THR A 33 -0.64 -12.17 6.58
C THR A 33 -1.13 -10.74 6.77
N ALA A 34 -1.27 -10.00 5.68
CA ALA A 34 -1.76 -8.62 5.71
C ALA A 34 -3.18 -8.55 6.28
N LEU A 35 -4.07 -9.45 5.87
CA LEU A 35 -5.43 -9.49 6.40
C LEU A 35 -5.45 -9.75 7.91
N GLU A 36 -4.57 -10.62 8.39
CA GLU A 36 -4.44 -10.88 9.83
C GLU A 36 -3.96 -9.64 10.57
N ARG A 37 -3.00 -8.91 9.99
CA ARG A 37 -2.48 -7.67 10.59
C ARG A 37 -3.57 -6.62 10.71
N VAL A 38 -4.36 -6.44 9.66
CA VAL A 38 -5.48 -5.48 9.65
C VAL A 38 -6.49 -5.84 10.74
N ARG A 39 -6.77 -7.12 10.91
CA ARG A 39 -7.72 -7.59 11.91
C ARG A 39 -7.25 -7.30 13.33
N LYS A 40 -5.95 -7.46 13.58
CA LYS A 40 -5.36 -7.22 14.91
C LYS A 40 -5.24 -5.76 15.25
N ALA A 41 -4.83 -4.94 14.28
CA ALA A 41 -4.63 -3.51 14.49
C ALA A 41 -4.84 -2.79 13.16
N LYS A 42 -5.95 -2.09 13.03
CA LYS A 42 -6.31 -1.36 11.81
C LYS A 42 -5.26 -0.31 11.49
N PRO A 43 -4.57 -0.40 10.33
CA PRO A 43 -3.59 0.60 9.94
C PRO A 43 -4.27 1.87 9.42
N ASP A 44 -3.58 2.99 9.51
CA ASP A 44 -4.04 4.26 8.96
C ASP A 44 -3.95 4.30 7.44
N ILE A 45 -2.98 3.58 6.89
CA ILE A 45 -2.75 3.52 5.45
C ILE A 45 -2.01 2.21 5.13
N ILE A 46 -2.27 1.66 3.95
CA ILE A 46 -1.61 0.45 3.46
C ILE A 46 -0.81 0.78 2.20
N LEU A 47 0.44 0.35 2.16
CA LEU A 47 1.27 0.36 0.96
C LEU A 47 1.27 -1.05 0.40
N LEU A 48 0.74 -1.24 -0.79
CA LEU A 48 0.42 -2.56 -1.33
C LEU A 48 1.13 -2.84 -2.65
N ASP A 49 1.86 -3.96 -2.72
CA ASP A 49 2.36 -4.49 -3.97
C ASP A 49 1.30 -5.42 -4.59
N LEU A 50 1.08 -5.29 -5.88
CA LEU A 50 0.10 -6.12 -6.58
C LEU A 50 0.63 -7.50 -6.94
N LEU A 51 1.96 -7.66 -7.07
CA LEU A 51 2.59 -8.91 -7.48
C LEU A 51 3.12 -9.66 -6.27
N MET A 52 2.30 -10.55 -5.72
CA MET A 52 2.67 -11.36 -4.56
C MET A 52 2.25 -12.81 -4.73
N PRO A 53 3.00 -13.77 -4.13
CA PRO A 53 2.56 -15.16 -4.11
C PRO A 53 1.38 -15.35 -3.15
N LYS A 54 0.72 -16.51 -3.24
CA LYS A 54 -0.40 -16.95 -2.41
C LYS A 54 -1.67 -16.14 -2.62
N MET A 55 -1.65 -14.85 -2.30
CA MET A 55 -2.77 -13.94 -2.55
C MET A 55 -2.20 -12.67 -3.15
N ASP A 56 -2.51 -12.37 -4.40
CA ASP A 56 -2.03 -11.16 -5.06
C ASP A 56 -2.74 -9.91 -4.52
N GLY A 57 -2.24 -8.74 -4.92
CA GLY A 57 -2.76 -7.48 -4.43
C GLY A 57 -4.21 -7.22 -4.78
N PHE A 58 -4.67 -7.69 -5.94
CA PHE A 58 -6.08 -7.53 -6.34
C PHE A 58 -7.00 -8.36 -5.46
N GLU A 59 -6.62 -9.61 -5.19
CA GLU A 59 -7.38 -10.49 -4.30
C GLU A 59 -7.41 -9.94 -2.89
N PHE A 60 -6.27 -9.46 -2.41
CA PHE A 60 -6.17 -8.83 -1.09
C PHE A 60 -7.11 -7.64 -1.00
N LEU A 61 -7.08 -6.76 -1.99
CA LEU A 61 -7.90 -5.56 -2.01
C LEU A 61 -9.40 -5.89 -1.99
N ALA A 62 -9.81 -6.84 -2.81
CA ALA A 62 -11.21 -7.27 -2.87
C ALA A 62 -11.66 -7.85 -1.52
N THR A 63 -10.84 -8.69 -0.91
CA THR A 63 -11.15 -9.30 0.38
C THR A 63 -11.19 -8.23 1.48
N LEU A 64 -10.24 -7.32 1.48
CA LEU A 64 -10.17 -6.24 2.46
C LEU A 64 -11.41 -5.36 2.41
N ARG A 65 -11.82 -4.94 1.21
CA ARG A 65 -12.99 -4.07 1.05
C ARG A 65 -14.30 -4.75 1.42
N ALA A 66 -14.33 -6.07 1.39
CA ALA A 66 -15.49 -6.84 1.82
C ALA A 66 -15.62 -6.94 3.35
N THR A 67 -14.58 -6.59 4.10
CA THR A 67 -14.62 -6.62 5.56
C THR A 67 -14.93 -5.23 6.11
N PRO A 68 -15.68 -5.14 7.23
CA PRO A 68 -15.97 -3.85 7.86
C PRO A 68 -14.71 -3.10 8.29
N ASP A 69 -13.71 -3.83 8.77
CA ASP A 69 -12.46 -3.24 9.27
C ASP A 69 -11.62 -2.63 8.15
N GLY A 70 -11.73 -3.17 6.94
CA GLY A 70 -10.90 -2.75 5.81
C GLY A 70 -11.54 -1.77 4.85
N SER A 71 -12.84 -1.50 4.99
CA SER A 71 -13.59 -0.78 3.96
C SER A 71 -13.16 0.68 3.74
N GLY A 72 -12.60 1.32 4.75
CA GLY A 72 -12.23 2.74 4.66
C GLY A 72 -10.74 3.02 4.71
N ILE A 73 -9.90 2.00 4.70
CA ILE A 73 -8.45 2.22 4.82
C ILE A 73 -7.87 2.75 3.51
N PRO A 74 -7.17 3.90 3.51
CA PRO A 74 -6.49 4.40 2.31
C PRO A 74 -5.40 3.44 1.86
N ILE A 75 -5.32 3.21 0.54
CA ILE A 75 -4.32 2.30 -0.04
C ILE A 75 -3.51 3.02 -1.11
N VAL A 76 -2.19 2.90 -1.02
CA VAL A 76 -1.25 3.33 -2.05
C VAL A 76 -0.67 2.07 -2.68
N VAL A 77 -0.83 1.91 -3.98
CA VAL A 77 -0.28 0.77 -4.71
C VAL A 77 1.11 1.11 -5.19
N LEU A 78 2.07 0.22 -4.92
CA LEU A 78 3.43 0.33 -5.42
C LEU A 78 3.76 -0.97 -6.15
N THR A 79 3.90 -0.90 -7.47
CA THR A 79 4.06 -2.11 -8.27
C THR A 79 5.06 -1.96 -9.40
N ALA A 80 5.77 -3.05 -9.71
CA ALA A 80 6.63 -3.14 -10.89
C ALA A 80 5.82 -3.47 -12.16
N LYS A 81 4.56 -3.84 -12.00
CA LYS A 81 3.72 -4.28 -13.09
C LYS A 81 3.20 -3.11 -13.93
N ASP A 82 3.20 -3.30 -15.26
CA ASP A 82 2.47 -2.44 -16.18
C ASP A 82 0.99 -2.82 -16.13
N LEU A 83 0.16 -1.89 -15.70
CA LEU A 83 -1.27 -2.17 -15.55
C LEU A 83 -2.00 -2.01 -16.87
N SER A 84 -2.85 -2.98 -17.20
CA SER A 84 -3.77 -2.88 -18.32
C SER A 84 -4.88 -1.88 -17.98
N ASP A 85 -5.63 -1.43 -18.99
CA ASP A 85 -6.77 -0.53 -18.75
C ASP A 85 -7.81 -1.17 -17.84
N SER A 86 -8.04 -2.47 -18.02
CA SER A 86 -8.95 -3.24 -17.17
C SER A 86 -8.50 -3.25 -15.71
N GLU A 87 -7.20 -3.45 -15.48
CA GLU A 87 -6.64 -3.44 -14.14
C GLU A 87 -6.72 -2.06 -13.49
N ARG A 88 -6.46 -1.00 -14.26
CA ARG A 88 -6.61 0.37 -13.77
C ARG A 88 -8.04 0.68 -13.37
N GLU A 89 -9.01 0.18 -14.15
CA GLU A 89 -10.43 0.35 -13.83
C GLU A 89 -10.79 -0.37 -12.53
N ARG A 90 -10.23 -1.57 -12.30
CA ARG A 90 -10.46 -2.31 -11.05
C ARG A 90 -9.94 -1.57 -9.84
N LEU A 91 -8.88 -0.79 -10.00
CA LEU A 91 -8.30 -0.01 -8.91
C LEU A 91 -8.95 1.36 -8.73
N ALA A 92 -9.59 1.88 -9.77
CA ALA A 92 -10.19 3.20 -9.73
C ALA A 92 -11.23 3.31 -8.61
N GLY A 93 -11.09 4.31 -7.76
CA GLY A 93 -11.97 4.50 -6.62
C GLY A 93 -11.67 3.61 -5.42
N GLU A 94 -10.83 2.59 -5.59
CA GLU A 94 -10.48 1.66 -4.52
C GLU A 94 -9.16 1.99 -3.84
N VAL A 95 -8.28 2.70 -4.57
CA VAL A 95 -6.97 3.06 -4.05
C VAL A 95 -6.72 4.56 -4.22
N LYS A 96 -5.85 5.09 -3.39
CA LYS A 96 -5.51 6.51 -3.38
C LYS A 96 -4.66 6.89 -4.58
N THR A 97 -3.63 6.12 -4.84
CA THR A 97 -2.72 6.34 -5.97
C THR A 97 -1.97 5.06 -6.31
N VAL A 98 -1.43 5.02 -7.51
CA VAL A 98 -0.62 3.91 -8.01
C VAL A 98 0.75 4.45 -8.39
N LEU A 99 1.80 3.89 -7.80
CA LEU A 99 3.19 4.26 -8.10
C LEU A 99 3.89 3.06 -8.76
N ARG A 100 4.64 3.32 -9.80
CA ARG A 100 5.39 2.27 -10.50
C ARG A 100 6.84 2.26 -10.03
N LYS A 101 7.29 1.11 -9.53
CA LYS A 101 8.67 0.92 -9.04
C LYS A 101 9.72 1.26 -10.10
N SER A 102 9.47 0.89 -11.35
CA SER A 102 10.43 1.06 -12.45
C SER A 102 10.54 2.48 -12.98
N MET A 103 9.60 3.35 -12.64
CA MET A 103 9.55 4.73 -13.14
C MET A 103 10.23 5.72 -12.22
N HIS A 104 10.68 5.28 -11.06
CA HIS A 104 11.22 6.17 -10.04
C HIS A 104 12.54 5.66 -9.48
N SER A 105 13.49 6.57 -9.27
CA SER A 105 14.65 6.30 -8.45
C SER A 105 14.20 6.17 -6.98
N ARG A 106 15.10 5.72 -6.11
CA ARG A 106 14.79 5.61 -4.68
C ARG A 106 14.33 6.95 -4.10
N ASP A 107 15.03 8.04 -4.45
CA ASP A 107 14.69 9.38 -3.95
C ASP A 107 13.35 9.88 -4.49
N GLU A 108 13.09 9.63 -5.76
CA GLU A 108 11.81 9.99 -6.38
C GLU A 108 10.66 9.21 -5.74
N LEU A 109 10.86 7.93 -5.48
CA LEU A 109 9.88 7.09 -4.84
C LEU A 109 9.59 7.58 -3.41
N ALA A 110 10.62 7.91 -2.66
CA ALA A 110 10.46 8.47 -1.32
C ALA A 110 9.66 9.77 -1.34
N ALA A 111 9.91 10.64 -2.32
CA ALA A 111 9.18 11.89 -2.47
C ALA A 111 7.70 11.66 -2.78
N GLU A 112 7.40 10.70 -3.66
CA GLU A 112 6.03 10.36 -4.02
C GLU A 112 5.27 9.75 -2.84
N LEU A 113 5.93 8.89 -2.07
CA LEU A 113 5.34 8.30 -0.87
C LEU A 113 5.02 9.38 0.17
N ARG A 114 5.93 10.32 0.39
CA ARG A 114 5.70 11.44 1.30
C ARG A 114 4.49 12.26 0.86
N ARG A 115 4.38 12.53 -0.44
CA ARG A 115 3.25 13.28 -1.01
C ARG A 115 1.94 12.55 -0.80
N ALA A 116 1.91 11.25 -1.03
CA ALA A 116 0.72 10.43 -0.83
C ALA A 116 0.29 10.41 0.63
N LEU A 117 1.25 10.31 1.55
CA LEU A 117 0.98 10.32 2.99
C LEU A 117 0.43 11.68 3.45
N ARG A 118 1.00 12.77 2.96
CA ARG A 118 0.52 14.11 3.30
C ARG A 118 -0.89 14.36 2.79
N ALA A 119 -1.19 13.90 1.59
CA ALA A 119 -2.53 14.04 1.03
C ALA A 119 -3.57 13.33 1.91
N GLY A 120 -3.23 12.12 2.39
CA GLY A 120 -4.10 11.40 3.31
C GLY A 120 -4.30 12.12 4.63
N GLN A 121 -3.21 12.65 5.20
CA GLN A 121 -3.27 13.41 6.44
C GLN A 121 -4.03 14.71 6.28
N GLY A 122 -3.83 15.39 5.14
CA GLY A 122 -4.55 16.61 4.83
C GLY A 122 -6.04 16.40 4.73
N GLU A 123 -6.47 15.32 4.11
CA GLU A 123 -7.87 14.94 4.03
C GLU A 123 -8.47 14.71 5.41
N GLN A 124 -7.74 14.02 6.28
CA GLN A 124 -8.17 13.77 7.65
C GLN A 124 -8.26 15.05 8.46
N ALA A 125 -7.33 15.97 8.25
CA ALA A 125 -7.30 17.24 8.96
C ALA A 125 -8.47 18.15 8.58
N THR A 126 -8.98 18.02 7.37
CA THR A 126 -10.10 18.82 6.89
C THR A 126 -11.47 18.22 7.20
N ALA A 127 -11.46 16.98 7.59
CA ALA A 127 -12.70 16.29 7.95
C ALA A 127 -13.01 16.55 9.43
#